data_d7a1094e564dd7e769922319c09f48c6
#
_entry.id   d7a1094e564dd7e769922319c09f48c6
#
_cell.length_a   1.000
_cell.length_b   1.000
_cell.length_c   1.000
_cell.angle_alpha   90.00
_cell.angle_beta   90.00
_cell.angle_gamma   90.00
#
_symmetry.space_group_name_H-M   'P 1'
#
loop_
_entity.id
_entity.type
_entity.pdbx_description
1 polymer ?
#
loop_
_entity_poly.entity_id
_entity_poly.type
_entity_poly.pdbx_seq_one_letter_code
_entity_poly.pdbx_strand_id
1 'polypeptide(L)'
;MERGYLTLFRVRGVPVRAHWTLPLGALLLSGGRFAPGLWVGVLLVVALHELGHALFVHRFGLVNLGLDLTGFGGRCRWAGHPSEVQRAAIAWGGVLAQLALLIPALGVALFLPMPRSPFLAELLEAFTRTNAILIAFNLIPIKPLDGAEAWPLFGHLRRQRARVKKWKQKLAPQTLREALDEADRKNLH
;
A
#
# COMPACT_ATOMS: atom_id res chain seq x y z
N MET A 1 6.83 27.00 -6.55
CA MET A 1 7.68 26.04 -5.78
C MET A 1 7.04 25.87 -4.42
N GLU A 2 6.62 24.66 -4.04
CA GLU A 2 6.15 24.43 -2.67
C GLU A 2 7.34 24.61 -1.72
N ARG A 3 7.22 25.55 -0.79
CA ARG A 3 8.29 25.92 0.14
C ARG A 3 8.63 24.74 1.05
N GLY A 4 9.93 24.48 1.24
CA GLY A 4 10.41 23.50 2.25
C GLY A 4 10.73 22.09 1.71
N TYR A 5 10.60 21.83 0.41
CA TYR A 5 10.98 20.54 -0.18
C TYR A 5 12.32 20.59 -0.89
N LEU A 6 13.17 19.60 -0.60
CA LEU A 6 14.42 19.32 -1.32
C LEU A 6 14.22 18.07 -2.18
N THR A 7 14.54 18.14 -3.47
CA THR A 7 14.56 16.96 -4.33
C THR A 7 15.82 16.14 -4.04
N LEU A 8 15.64 14.91 -3.56
CA LEU A 8 16.75 14.00 -3.25
C LEU A 8 17.28 13.34 -4.52
N PHE A 9 16.38 12.73 -5.30
CA PHE A 9 16.69 12.04 -6.56
C PHE A 9 15.44 11.89 -7.41
N ARG A 10 15.59 11.26 -8.60
CA ARG A 10 14.49 10.94 -9.49
C ARG A 10 14.49 9.45 -9.80
N VAL A 11 13.33 8.80 -9.75
CA VAL A 11 13.13 7.41 -10.18
C VAL A 11 12.29 7.42 -11.44
N ARG A 12 12.87 7.01 -12.57
CA ARG A 12 12.21 7.06 -13.90
C ARG A 12 11.56 8.41 -14.20
N GLY A 13 12.25 9.52 -13.86
CA GLY A 13 11.76 10.89 -14.07
C GLY A 13 10.85 11.41 -12.95
N VAL A 14 10.31 10.57 -12.07
CA VAL A 14 9.45 10.96 -10.94
C VAL A 14 10.33 11.49 -9.80
N PRO A 15 10.14 12.75 -9.33
CA PRO A 15 10.93 13.32 -8.25
C PRO A 15 10.55 12.69 -6.90
N VAL A 16 11.58 12.31 -6.12
CA VAL A 16 11.47 11.98 -4.71
C VAL A 16 11.97 13.18 -3.91
N ARG A 17 11.11 13.76 -3.08
CA ARG A 17 11.38 14.99 -2.36
C ARG A 17 11.27 14.76 -0.86
N ALA A 18 12.17 15.36 -0.08
CA ALA A 18 12.12 15.40 1.37
C ALA A 18 11.72 16.79 1.86
N HIS A 19 10.81 16.85 2.82
CA HIS A 19 10.47 18.09 3.51
C HIS A 19 11.37 18.29 4.72
N TRP A 20 11.68 19.53 5.10
CA TRP A 20 12.54 19.85 6.24
C TRP A 20 12.01 19.32 7.58
N THR A 21 10.70 18.98 7.68
CA THR A 21 10.11 18.37 8.88
C THR A 21 10.49 16.91 9.08
N LEU A 22 11.12 16.26 8.10
CA LEU A 22 11.45 14.83 8.17
C LEU A 22 12.35 14.48 9.37
N PRO A 23 13.40 15.25 9.71
CA PRO A 23 14.18 15.04 10.91
C PRO A 23 13.36 15.18 12.21
N LEU A 24 12.37 16.09 12.23
CA LEU A 24 11.48 16.27 13.39
C LEU A 24 10.59 15.05 13.62
N GLY A 25 10.04 14.48 12.56
CA GLY A 25 9.25 13.24 12.63
C GLY A 25 10.09 12.07 13.15
N ALA A 26 11.32 11.92 12.65
CA ALA A 26 12.24 10.89 13.11
C ALA A 26 12.61 11.07 14.59
N LEU A 27 12.83 12.31 15.04
CA LEU A 27 13.09 12.64 16.44
C LEU A 27 11.90 12.31 17.35
N LEU A 28 10.68 12.63 16.92
CA LEU A 28 9.46 12.28 17.66
C LEU A 28 9.27 10.76 17.76
N LEU A 29 9.45 10.02 16.67
CA LEU A 29 9.33 8.55 16.65
C LEU A 29 10.41 7.86 17.48
N SER A 30 11.59 8.50 17.68
CA SER A 30 12.64 8.00 18.57
C SER A 30 12.44 8.40 20.05
N GLY A 31 11.33 9.06 20.38
CA GLY A 31 11.08 9.58 21.73
C GLY A 31 12.07 10.68 22.16
N GLY A 32 12.54 11.49 21.20
CA GLY A 32 13.51 12.56 21.44
C GLY A 32 14.97 12.09 21.54
N ARG A 33 15.25 10.79 21.37
CA ARG A 33 16.62 10.23 21.44
C ARG A 33 17.34 10.39 20.10
N PHE A 34 18.64 10.61 20.16
CA PHE A 34 19.49 10.53 18.98
C PHE A 34 19.72 9.04 18.64
N ALA A 35 19.02 8.57 17.60
CA ALA A 35 19.02 7.18 17.17
C ALA A 35 19.14 7.13 15.62
N PRO A 36 20.37 7.26 15.08
CA PRO A 36 20.59 7.41 13.65
C PRO A 36 20.12 6.20 12.83
N GLY A 37 20.26 4.98 13.35
CA GLY A 37 19.76 3.77 12.71
C GLY A 37 18.23 3.76 12.63
N LEU A 38 17.54 4.17 13.69
CA LEU A 38 16.08 4.31 13.71
C LEU A 38 15.62 5.39 12.72
N TRP A 39 16.30 6.52 12.65
CA TRP A 39 15.95 7.63 11.75
C TRP A 39 16.08 7.23 10.27
N VAL A 40 17.20 6.57 9.92
CA VAL A 40 17.39 6.02 8.57
C VAL A 40 16.33 4.96 8.27
N GLY A 41 16.05 4.07 9.24
CA GLY A 41 15.04 3.03 9.09
C GLY A 41 13.64 3.59 8.87
N VAL A 42 13.23 4.60 9.63
CA VAL A 42 11.93 5.28 9.46
C VAL A 42 11.83 5.92 8.08
N LEU A 43 12.91 6.60 7.62
CA LEU A 43 12.95 7.17 6.28
C LEU A 43 12.75 6.10 5.20
N LEU A 44 13.42 4.96 5.34
CA LEU A 44 13.30 3.84 4.41
C LEU A 44 11.89 3.21 4.43
N VAL A 45 11.30 3.05 5.62
CA VAL A 45 9.92 2.53 5.78
C VAL A 45 8.91 3.46 5.10
N VAL A 46 9.00 4.78 5.33
CA VAL A 46 8.11 5.76 4.70
C VAL A 46 8.33 5.80 3.18
N ALA A 47 9.59 5.80 2.73
CA ALA A 47 9.89 5.78 1.30
C ALA A 47 9.36 4.51 0.61
N LEU A 48 9.49 3.35 1.26
CA LEU A 48 8.98 2.08 0.75
C LEU A 48 7.45 2.08 0.69
N HIS A 49 6.79 2.66 1.69
CA HIS A 49 5.34 2.84 1.71
C HIS A 49 4.87 3.65 0.49
N GLU A 50 5.47 4.81 0.24
CA GLU A 50 5.13 5.64 -0.92
C GLU A 50 5.44 4.96 -2.26
N LEU A 51 6.54 4.20 -2.32
CA LEU A 51 6.85 3.38 -3.49
C LEU A 51 5.80 2.30 -3.73
N GLY A 52 5.22 1.75 -2.67
CA GLY A 52 4.10 0.82 -2.76
C GLY A 52 2.90 1.42 -3.47
N HIS A 53 2.48 2.63 -3.10
CA HIS A 53 1.43 3.37 -3.82
C HIS A 53 1.82 3.64 -5.27
N ALA A 54 3.04 4.13 -5.50
CA ALA A 54 3.53 4.45 -6.84
C ALA A 54 3.57 3.24 -7.77
N LEU A 55 3.84 2.04 -7.25
CA LEU A 55 3.82 0.80 -8.00
C LEU A 55 2.41 0.48 -8.51
N PHE A 56 1.38 0.60 -7.67
CA PHE A 56 -0.01 0.39 -8.07
C PHE A 56 -0.52 1.47 -9.01
N VAL A 57 -0.14 2.74 -8.79
CA VAL A 57 -0.41 3.85 -9.71
C VAL A 57 0.14 3.52 -11.11
N HIS A 58 1.39 3.10 -11.18
CA HIS A 58 2.02 2.68 -12.45
C HIS A 58 1.34 1.45 -13.06
N ARG A 59 1.02 0.44 -12.24
CA ARG A 59 0.36 -0.82 -12.67
C ARG A 59 -1.01 -0.57 -13.30
N PHE A 60 -1.70 0.47 -12.85
CA PHE A 60 -3.01 0.86 -13.39
C PHE A 60 -2.94 1.88 -14.53
N GLY A 61 -1.75 2.19 -15.04
CA GLY A 61 -1.56 3.13 -16.15
C GLY A 61 -1.81 4.60 -15.77
N LEU A 62 -1.78 4.92 -14.47
CA LEU A 62 -1.89 6.28 -13.98
C LEU A 62 -0.51 6.97 -13.97
N VAL A 63 -0.50 8.29 -13.92
CA VAL A 63 0.73 9.10 -13.99
C VAL A 63 1.23 9.41 -12.60
N ASN A 64 2.45 8.95 -12.24
CA ASN A 64 3.13 9.36 -11.02
C ASN A 64 3.71 10.77 -11.19
N LEU A 65 3.34 11.71 -10.33
CA LEU A 65 3.78 13.11 -10.34
C LEU A 65 4.93 13.39 -9.35
N GLY A 66 5.07 12.59 -8.31
CA GLY A 66 6.12 12.76 -7.29
C GLY A 66 5.84 12.00 -6.01
N LEU A 67 6.90 11.74 -5.25
CA LEU A 67 6.88 11.19 -3.91
C LEU A 67 7.43 12.25 -2.95
N ASP A 68 6.61 12.65 -1.99
CA ASP A 68 6.96 13.66 -0.99
C ASP A 68 7.07 12.99 0.38
N LEU A 69 8.24 13.04 1.00
CA LEU A 69 8.52 12.49 2.32
C LEU A 69 8.51 13.63 3.34
N THR A 70 7.68 13.51 4.38
CA THR A 70 7.55 14.51 5.45
C THR A 70 7.74 13.87 6.83
N GLY A 71 7.91 14.67 7.87
CA GLY A 71 8.01 14.15 9.25
C GLY A 71 6.74 13.47 9.78
N PHE A 72 5.62 13.68 9.13
CA PHE A 72 4.32 13.10 9.52
C PHE A 72 3.85 11.99 8.57
N GLY A 73 4.72 11.50 7.68
CA GLY A 73 4.45 10.48 6.69
C GLY A 73 4.87 10.90 5.29
N GLY A 74 4.43 10.14 4.29
CA GLY A 74 4.69 10.41 2.88
C GLY A 74 3.42 10.84 2.14
N ARG A 75 3.60 11.19 0.87
CA ARG A 75 2.52 11.42 -0.08
C ARG A 75 2.95 11.03 -1.48
N CYS A 76 2.35 10.00 -2.04
CA CYS A 76 2.43 9.70 -3.46
C CYS A 76 1.46 10.61 -4.21
N ARG A 77 2.00 11.50 -5.06
CA ARG A 77 1.19 12.37 -5.93
C ARG A 77 1.03 11.70 -7.28
N TRP A 78 -0.20 11.61 -7.74
CA TRP A 78 -0.50 11.00 -9.02
C TRP A 78 -1.69 11.71 -9.70
N ALA A 79 -1.87 11.47 -11.01
CA ALA A 79 -2.97 11.99 -11.82
C ALA A 79 -3.58 10.88 -12.66
N GLY A 80 -4.87 11.07 -12.98
CA GLY A 80 -5.69 10.15 -13.77
C GLY A 80 -7.06 9.91 -13.12
N HIS A 81 -7.83 8.99 -13.70
CA HIS A 81 -9.20 8.68 -13.28
C HIS A 81 -9.33 7.20 -12.87
N PRO A 82 -8.83 6.80 -11.69
CA PRO A 82 -8.96 5.43 -11.22
C PRO A 82 -10.41 5.11 -10.84
N SER A 83 -10.81 3.87 -11.06
CA SER A 83 -12.02 3.32 -10.45
C SER A 83 -11.90 3.28 -8.92
N GLU A 84 -13.03 3.11 -8.21
CA GLU A 84 -13.02 2.97 -6.74
C GLU A 84 -12.17 1.78 -6.28
N VAL A 85 -12.22 0.66 -7.01
CA VAL A 85 -11.40 -0.53 -6.72
C VAL A 85 -9.92 -0.25 -6.92
N GLN A 86 -9.55 0.45 -7.99
CA GLN A 86 -8.16 0.83 -8.24
C GLN A 86 -7.64 1.80 -7.17
N ARG A 87 -8.45 2.79 -6.76
CA ARG A 87 -8.10 3.72 -5.68
C ARG A 87 -7.85 2.98 -4.37
N ALA A 88 -8.74 2.06 -4.00
CA ALA A 88 -8.58 1.24 -2.82
C ALA A 88 -7.35 0.31 -2.91
N ALA A 89 -7.05 -0.25 -4.08
CA ALA A 89 -5.86 -1.06 -4.30
C ALA A 89 -4.57 -0.22 -4.20
N ILE A 90 -4.57 1.03 -4.69
CA ILE A 90 -3.45 1.97 -4.53
C ILE A 90 -3.22 2.22 -3.03
N ALA A 91 -4.28 2.48 -2.25
CA ALA A 91 -4.16 2.70 -0.81
C ALA A 91 -3.57 1.46 -0.09
N TRP A 92 -3.95 0.25 -0.47
CA TRP A 92 -3.34 -0.98 0.03
C TRP A 92 -1.87 -1.13 -0.37
N GLY A 93 -1.43 -0.52 -1.47
CA GLY A 93 -0.07 -0.64 -2.00
C GLY A 93 1.00 -0.29 -0.99
N GLY A 94 0.83 0.82 -0.25
CA GLY A 94 1.75 1.26 0.80
C GLY A 94 1.86 0.24 1.93
N VAL A 95 0.71 -0.22 2.44
CA VAL A 95 0.66 -1.22 3.52
C VAL A 95 1.29 -2.55 3.10
N LEU A 96 1.03 -3.01 1.86
CA LEU A 96 1.61 -4.25 1.34
C LEU A 96 3.13 -4.16 1.21
N ALA A 97 3.67 -3.00 0.79
CA ALA A 97 5.10 -2.77 0.73
C ALA A 97 5.72 -2.80 2.14
N GLN A 98 5.09 -2.18 3.13
CA GLN A 98 5.51 -2.22 4.53
C GLN A 98 5.47 -3.63 5.11
N LEU A 99 4.44 -4.44 4.81
CA LEU A 99 4.34 -5.84 5.23
C LEU A 99 5.44 -6.70 4.59
N ALA A 100 5.78 -6.44 3.33
CA ALA A 100 6.89 -7.14 2.65
C ALA A 100 8.25 -6.88 3.30
N LEU A 101 8.43 -5.74 3.99
CA LEU A 101 9.61 -5.46 4.81
C LEU A 101 9.47 -6.04 6.22
N LEU A 102 8.30 -5.91 6.84
CA LEU A 102 8.04 -6.31 8.23
C LEU A 102 8.25 -7.81 8.43
N ILE A 103 7.72 -8.64 7.53
CA ILE A 103 7.77 -10.10 7.67
C ILE A 103 9.21 -10.63 7.75
N PRO A 104 10.13 -10.33 6.80
CA PRO A 104 11.51 -10.78 6.92
C PRO A 104 12.24 -10.12 8.10
N ALA A 105 11.96 -8.85 8.43
CA ALA A 105 12.57 -8.18 9.57
C ALA A 105 12.18 -8.84 10.90
N LEU A 106 10.92 -9.28 11.05
CA LEU A 106 10.48 -10.09 12.19
C LEU A 106 11.19 -11.45 12.21
N GLY A 107 11.38 -12.09 11.06
CA GLY A 107 12.15 -13.33 10.97
C GLY A 107 13.59 -13.13 11.50
N VAL A 108 14.25 -12.05 11.09
CA VAL A 108 15.58 -11.69 11.63
C VAL A 108 15.52 -11.48 13.14
N ALA A 109 14.56 -10.70 13.64
CA ALA A 109 14.43 -10.38 15.06
C ALA A 109 14.12 -11.59 15.96
N LEU A 110 13.41 -12.61 15.43
CA LEU A 110 12.98 -13.77 16.20
C LEU A 110 13.99 -14.93 16.16
N PHE A 111 14.70 -15.10 15.05
CA PHE A 111 15.56 -16.28 14.84
C PHE A 111 17.06 -16.00 14.85
N LEU A 112 17.46 -14.72 14.80
CA LEU A 112 18.87 -14.34 14.85
C LEU A 112 19.20 -13.57 16.14
N PRO A 113 20.45 -13.65 16.62
CA PRO A 113 20.88 -12.84 17.77
C PRO A 113 20.80 -11.36 17.44
N MET A 114 20.49 -10.55 18.46
CA MET A 114 20.44 -9.08 18.30
C MET A 114 21.76 -8.56 17.73
N PRO A 115 21.71 -7.64 16.75
CA PRO A 115 22.91 -7.03 16.21
C PRO A 115 23.74 -6.34 17.28
N ARG A 116 25.06 -6.58 17.28
CA ARG A 116 25.99 -5.92 18.23
C ARG A 116 26.16 -4.43 17.94
N SER A 117 25.98 -4.02 16.69
CA SER A 117 26.00 -2.60 16.30
C SER A 117 24.73 -1.91 16.76
N PRO A 118 24.81 -0.82 17.52
CA PRO A 118 23.64 -0.02 17.93
C PRO A 118 22.84 0.47 16.71
N PHE A 119 23.52 0.92 15.66
CA PHE A 119 22.90 1.35 14.42
C PHE A 119 22.03 0.25 13.77
N LEU A 120 22.53 -0.98 13.70
CA LEU A 120 21.77 -2.11 13.13
C LEU A 120 20.63 -2.55 14.04
N ALA A 121 20.78 -2.47 15.35
CA ALA A 121 19.71 -2.75 16.29
C ALA A 121 18.56 -1.72 16.16
N GLU A 122 18.89 -0.44 16.06
CA GLU A 122 17.94 0.64 15.82
C GLU A 122 17.25 0.52 14.45
N LEU A 123 17.99 0.11 13.42
CA LEU A 123 17.45 -0.14 12.09
C LEU A 123 16.44 -1.30 12.13
N LEU A 124 16.76 -2.38 12.85
CA LEU A 124 15.85 -3.51 13.03
C LEU A 124 14.60 -3.11 13.83
N GLU A 125 14.73 -2.23 14.84
CA GLU A 125 13.60 -1.64 15.56
C GLU A 125 12.69 -0.84 14.62
N ALA A 126 13.27 -0.06 13.70
CA ALA A 126 12.52 0.67 12.69
C ALA A 126 11.72 -0.27 11.77
N PHE A 127 12.33 -1.34 11.29
CA PHE A 127 11.72 -2.27 10.34
C PHE A 127 10.71 -3.22 10.98
N THR A 128 10.76 -3.38 12.31
CA THR A 128 9.83 -4.22 13.07
C THR A 128 8.79 -3.38 13.80
N ARG A 129 9.09 -2.94 15.02
CA ARG A 129 8.18 -2.24 15.93
C ARG A 129 7.60 -0.97 15.31
N THR A 130 8.48 -0.07 14.82
CA THR A 130 8.02 1.22 14.28
C THR A 130 7.22 1.03 13.00
N ASN A 131 7.65 0.12 12.12
CA ASN A 131 6.92 -0.22 10.90
C ASN A 131 5.53 -0.80 11.21
N ALA A 132 5.42 -1.70 12.19
CA ALA A 132 4.12 -2.24 12.62
C ALA A 132 3.17 -1.15 13.14
N ILE A 133 3.70 -0.19 13.92
CA ILE A 133 2.92 0.97 14.41
C ILE A 133 2.46 1.83 13.23
N LEU A 134 3.33 2.12 12.27
CA LEU A 134 2.99 2.91 11.07
C LEU A 134 1.95 2.22 10.20
N ILE A 135 2.03 0.90 10.02
CA ILE A 135 0.99 0.10 9.33
C ILE A 135 -0.35 0.25 10.05
N ALA A 136 -0.38 0.03 11.37
CA ALA A 136 -1.60 0.14 12.16
C ALA A 136 -2.21 1.55 12.08
N PHE A 137 -1.36 2.58 12.14
CA PHE A 137 -1.78 3.97 12.00
C PHE A 137 -2.37 4.27 10.62
N ASN A 138 -1.68 3.85 9.53
CA ASN A 138 -2.16 4.07 8.17
C ASN A 138 -3.45 3.32 7.86
N LEU A 139 -3.76 2.22 8.55
CA LEU A 139 -5.00 1.46 8.39
C LEU A 139 -6.19 2.05 9.15
N ILE A 140 -6.03 3.11 9.95
CA ILE A 140 -7.15 3.79 10.59
C ILE A 140 -8.07 4.38 9.51
N PRO A 141 -9.41 4.13 9.54
CA PRO A 141 -10.33 4.56 8.48
C PRO A 141 -10.71 6.05 8.57
N ILE A 142 -9.71 6.92 8.70
CA ILE A 142 -9.87 8.37 8.85
C ILE A 142 -9.01 9.08 7.81
N LYS A 143 -9.55 10.05 7.06
CA LYS A 143 -8.76 10.89 6.16
C LYS A 143 -7.80 11.78 6.97
N PRO A 144 -6.57 11.97 6.54
CA PRO A 144 -5.99 11.66 5.22
C PRO A 144 -5.27 10.30 5.13
N LEU A 145 -5.48 9.37 6.08
CA LEU A 145 -4.81 8.08 6.13
C LEU A 145 -5.34 7.10 5.07
N ASP A 146 -4.52 6.16 4.66
CA ASP A 146 -4.83 5.18 3.61
C ASP A 146 -6.03 4.29 3.94
N GLY A 147 -6.23 3.99 5.22
CA GLY A 147 -7.35 3.17 5.69
C GLY A 147 -8.71 3.70 5.23
N ALA A 148 -8.87 5.03 5.11
CA ALA A 148 -10.10 5.63 4.60
C ALA A 148 -10.44 5.17 3.17
N GLU A 149 -9.43 4.94 2.32
CA GLU A 149 -9.59 4.49 0.94
C GLU A 149 -9.36 2.98 0.78
N ALA A 150 -8.60 2.34 1.67
CA ALA A 150 -8.27 0.92 1.59
C ALA A 150 -9.46 0.01 1.95
N TRP A 151 -10.16 0.28 3.05
CA TRP A 151 -11.24 -0.59 3.55
C TRP A 151 -12.44 -0.77 2.62
N PRO A 152 -12.90 0.23 1.83
CA PRO A 152 -13.96 0.05 0.85
C PRO A 152 -13.72 -1.08 -0.15
N LEU A 153 -12.48 -1.50 -0.39
CA LEU A 153 -12.12 -2.62 -1.28
C LEU A 153 -12.92 -3.89 -0.95
N PHE A 154 -13.01 -4.24 0.34
CA PHE A 154 -13.72 -5.46 0.77
C PHE A 154 -15.22 -5.39 0.47
N GLY A 155 -15.84 -4.22 0.62
CA GLY A 155 -17.23 -3.99 0.25
C GLY A 155 -17.46 -4.13 -1.27
N HIS A 156 -16.57 -3.57 -2.08
CA HIS A 156 -16.64 -3.67 -3.54
C HIS A 156 -16.48 -5.13 -4.01
N LEU A 157 -15.49 -5.85 -3.48
CA LEU A 157 -15.25 -7.26 -3.82
C LEU A 157 -16.46 -8.14 -3.44
N ARG A 158 -17.07 -7.93 -2.27
CA ARG A 158 -18.29 -8.64 -1.85
C ARG A 158 -19.45 -8.39 -2.80
N ARG A 159 -19.69 -7.11 -3.18
CA ARG A 159 -20.75 -6.73 -4.13
C ARG A 159 -20.52 -7.33 -5.51
N GLN A 160 -19.28 -7.32 -5.98
CA GLN A 160 -18.90 -7.91 -7.27
C GLN A 160 -19.13 -9.42 -7.27
N ARG A 161 -18.69 -10.15 -6.22
CA ARG A 161 -18.95 -11.59 -6.08
C ARG A 161 -20.44 -11.91 -6.06
N ALA A 162 -21.25 -11.12 -5.34
CA ALA A 162 -22.69 -11.29 -5.30
C ALA A 162 -23.37 -11.07 -6.66
N ARG A 163 -22.90 -10.07 -7.43
CA ARG A 163 -23.38 -9.81 -8.82
C ARG A 163 -23.06 -11.00 -9.73
N VAL A 164 -21.82 -11.50 -9.71
CA VAL A 164 -21.38 -12.64 -10.51
C VAL A 164 -22.18 -13.88 -10.14
N LYS A 165 -22.42 -14.15 -8.84
CA LYS A 165 -23.26 -15.27 -8.38
C LYS A 165 -24.69 -15.16 -8.92
N LYS A 166 -25.32 -13.99 -8.81
CA LYS A 166 -26.68 -13.75 -9.34
C LYS A 166 -26.74 -13.91 -10.86
N TRP A 167 -25.70 -13.45 -11.57
CA TRP A 167 -25.62 -13.60 -13.02
C TRP A 167 -25.50 -15.08 -13.44
N LYS A 168 -24.61 -15.84 -12.80
CA LYS A 168 -24.49 -17.29 -13.00
C LYS A 168 -25.79 -18.04 -12.72
N GLN A 169 -26.51 -17.66 -11.66
CA GLN A 169 -27.82 -18.26 -11.33
C GLN A 169 -28.91 -17.96 -12.36
N LYS A 170 -28.85 -16.79 -13.02
CA LYS A 170 -29.78 -16.47 -14.11
C LYS A 170 -29.48 -17.20 -15.42
N LEU A 171 -28.20 -17.40 -15.74
CA LEU A 171 -27.77 -18.08 -16.95
C LEU A 171 -27.92 -19.60 -16.90
N ALA A 172 -27.70 -20.23 -15.75
CA ALA A 172 -27.77 -21.67 -15.60
C ALA A 172 -29.13 -22.26 -16.01
N PRO A 173 -30.31 -21.68 -15.68
CA PRO A 173 -31.58 -22.17 -16.16
C PRO A 173 -31.83 -21.95 -17.65
N GLN A 174 -31.30 -20.85 -18.23
CA GLN A 174 -31.47 -20.54 -19.65
C GLN A 174 -30.62 -21.48 -20.53
N THR A 175 -29.36 -21.67 -20.18
CA THR A 175 -28.47 -22.61 -20.89
C THR A 175 -28.94 -24.05 -20.79
N LEU A 176 -29.53 -24.45 -19.65
CA LEU A 176 -30.11 -25.78 -19.49
C LEU A 176 -31.37 -25.96 -20.36
N ARG A 177 -32.27 -24.99 -20.40
CA ARG A 177 -33.44 -25.00 -21.27
C ARG A 177 -33.07 -25.00 -22.74
N GLU A 178 -32.13 -24.16 -23.16
CA GLU A 178 -31.61 -24.14 -24.53
C GLU A 178 -30.99 -25.50 -24.91
N ALA A 179 -30.24 -26.14 -24.01
CA ALA A 179 -29.66 -27.46 -24.25
C ALA A 179 -30.73 -28.57 -24.31
N LEU A 180 -31.79 -28.48 -23.51
CA LEU A 180 -32.93 -29.43 -23.57
C LEU A 180 -33.74 -29.25 -24.87
N ASP A 181 -34.03 -28.00 -25.24
CA ASP A 181 -34.73 -27.67 -26.49
C ASP A 181 -33.92 -28.06 -27.74
N GLU A 182 -32.61 -28.01 -27.67
CA GLU A 182 -31.72 -28.48 -28.75
C GLU A 182 -31.69 -30.02 -28.82
N ALA A 183 -31.68 -30.71 -27.67
CA ALA A 183 -31.73 -32.15 -27.57
C ALA A 183 -33.07 -32.72 -28.13
N ASP A 184 -34.19 -32.08 -27.74
CA ASP A 184 -35.51 -32.45 -28.25
C ASP A 184 -35.63 -32.27 -29.78
N ARG A 185 -35.08 -31.19 -30.32
CA ARG A 185 -35.03 -30.98 -31.77
C ARG A 185 -34.22 -32.05 -32.52
N LYS A 186 -33.12 -32.54 -31.90
CA LYS A 186 -32.30 -33.61 -32.52
C LYS A 186 -32.94 -34.98 -32.44
N ASN A 187 -33.87 -35.23 -31.51
CA ASN A 187 -34.58 -36.50 -31.35
C ASN A 187 -35.85 -36.60 -32.23
N LEU A 188 -36.25 -35.51 -32.90
CA LEU A 188 -37.42 -35.45 -33.77
C LEU A 188 -37.08 -35.65 -35.26
N HIS A 189 -35.84 -35.96 -35.58
CA HIS A 189 -35.33 -36.28 -36.93
C HIS A 189 -34.64 -37.67 -36.91
#